data_c3822d5694df8179ae789a37041d5215
#
_entry.id   c3822d5694df8179ae789a37041d5215
#
_cell.length_a   1.000
_cell.length_b   1.000
_cell.length_c   1.000
_cell.angle_alpha   90.00
_cell.angle_beta   90.00
_cell.angle_gamma   90.00
#
_symmetry.space_group_name_H-M   'P 1'
#
loop_
_entity.id
_entity.type
_entity.pdbx_description
1 polymer ?
#
loop_
_entity_poly.entity_id
_entity_poly.type
_entity_poly.pdbx_seq_one_letter_code
_entity_poly.pdbx_strand_id
1 'polypeptide(L)'
;SRRKRLEAAKENPSPASDEVSVTAEKDSVSAGADLATDLAFGEIEIEPPPAVTTAAPKVGSGIDSGLAEIFEEFRMEAEGETVSGNEDFETHYNMATAYKEMDLLDEAIREFQIAAGLTGSADGTPRYFHCCNMLGHCFAQKGIPQAAVTWFKKGLAAPGRNSEESKALQYEIGGAYEQMGDLTSAIAAFTDVYGVDVGYRDTADRLATLQALAAAEKKGK
;
A
#
# COMPACT_ATOMS: atom_id res chain seq x y z
N SER A 1 8.01 58.09 -25.71
CA SER A 1 8.34 59.31 -25.01
C SER A 1 7.85 59.28 -23.56
N ARG A 2 8.79 59.50 -22.63
CA ARG A 2 8.65 59.77 -21.17
C ARG A 2 8.18 58.62 -20.31
N ARG A 3 9.07 57.89 -19.57
CA ARG A 3 9.91 58.32 -18.43
C ARG A 3 9.19 59.17 -17.38
N LYS A 4 9.04 58.54 -16.19
CA LYS A 4 9.36 59.03 -14.83
C LYS A 4 8.71 58.04 -13.86
N ARG A 5 9.51 57.24 -13.09
CA ARG A 5 10.17 57.54 -11.79
C ARG A 5 9.20 57.94 -10.71
N LEU A 6 9.25 57.12 -9.66
CA LEU A 6 9.49 57.43 -8.23
C LEU A 6 9.29 56.11 -7.47
N GLU A 7 10.26 55.53 -7.02
CA GLU A 7 11.11 55.49 -5.79
C GLU A 7 10.47 56.14 -4.56
N ALA A 8 10.34 55.33 -3.52
CA ALA A 8 10.69 55.52 -2.13
C ALA A 8 9.78 54.63 -1.29
N ALA A 9 10.30 53.63 -0.66
CA ALA A 9 11.07 53.57 0.56
C ALA A 9 10.22 53.45 1.83
N LYS A 10 10.69 52.45 2.60
CA LYS A 10 10.73 52.45 4.08
C LYS A 10 9.49 51.88 4.75
N GLU A 11 9.59 50.97 5.60
CA GLU A 11 10.39 50.57 6.73
C GLU A 11 9.60 49.56 7.52
N ASN A 12 10.31 48.52 7.91
CA ASN A 12 9.90 47.57 8.95
C ASN A 12 9.72 48.32 10.29
N PRO A 13 8.86 47.89 11.22
CA PRO A 13 9.45 47.22 12.35
C PRO A 13 8.67 45.97 12.83
N SER A 14 9.45 45.00 13.22
CA SER A 14 9.09 43.97 14.20
C SER A 14 8.85 44.59 15.57
N PRO A 15 7.96 44.08 16.40
CA PRO A 15 8.26 43.95 17.81
C PRO A 15 8.11 42.51 18.31
N ALA A 16 9.21 42.00 18.86
CA ALA A 16 9.43 41.69 20.26
C ALA A 16 8.45 40.71 20.92
N SER A 17 8.97 39.48 21.10
CA SER A 17 8.94 38.63 22.32
C SER A 17 8.05 39.11 23.47
N ASP A 18 7.08 38.25 23.83
CA ASP A 18 6.66 38.10 25.21
C ASP A 18 6.69 36.62 25.59
N GLU A 19 7.71 36.29 26.38
CA GLU A 19 7.78 35.08 27.19
C GLU A 19 6.73 35.18 28.30
N VAL A 20 5.83 34.22 28.36
CA VAL A 20 5.06 33.97 29.59
C VAL A 20 5.39 32.57 30.07
N SER A 21 6.30 32.56 31.04
CA SER A 21 6.50 31.47 31.97
C SER A 21 5.25 31.31 32.83
N VAL A 22 4.63 30.17 32.83
CA VAL A 22 3.72 29.74 33.91
C VAL A 22 4.11 28.39 34.41
N THR A 23 4.51 28.39 35.61
CA THR A 23 4.91 27.45 36.61
C THR A 23 4.03 26.17 36.68
N ALA A 24 4.75 25.09 36.97
CA ALA A 24 4.21 23.81 37.41
C ALA A 24 3.38 23.95 38.69
N GLU A 25 2.21 23.35 38.69
CA GLU A 25 1.58 22.90 39.92
C GLU A 25 1.29 21.39 39.83
N LYS A 26 1.95 20.69 40.73
CA LYS A 26 1.65 19.31 41.15
C LYS A 26 0.42 19.37 42.05
N ASP A 27 -0.61 18.64 41.67
CA ASP A 27 -1.53 18.13 42.65
C ASP A 27 -1.78 16.64 42.44
N SER A 28 -1.28 15.92 43.43
CA SER A 28 -1.53 14.54 43.71
C SER A 28 -2.90 14.40 44.37
N VAL A 29 -3.81 13.64 43.77
CA VAL A 29 -4.92 13.04 44.54
C VAL A 29 -4.96 11.54 44.27
N SER A 30 -4.63 10.84 45.36
CA SER A 30 -4.84 9.44 45.61
C SER A 30 -6.32 9.15 45.85
N ALA A 31 -6.77 8.02 45.38
CA ALA A 31 -7.73 7.04 45.93
C ALA A 31 -8.54 6.44 44.79
N GLY A 32 -8.36 5.22 44.42
CA GLY A 32 -8.86 4.06 45.15
C GLY A 32 -10.08 3.53 44.44
N ALA A 33 -9.94 2.39 43.76
CA ALA A 33 -10.95 1.33 43.80
C ALA A 33 -10.40 0.13 43.00
N ASP A 34 -10.02 -0.88 43.77
CA ASP A 34 -9.90 -2.25 43.37
C ASP A 34 -11.18 -2.71 42.66
N LEU A 35 -11.03 -3.20 41.44
CA LEU A 35 -11.91 -4.21 40.86
C LEU A 35 -11.00 -5.25 40.20
N ALA A 36 -10.41 -6.06 41.05
CA ALA A 36 -9.87 -7.35 40.68
C ALA A 36 -11.04 -8.22 40.21
N THR A 37 -11.24 -8.28 38.88
CA THR A 37 -12.02 -9.36 38.29
C THR A 37 -11.06 -10.50 38.06
N ASP A 38 -11.13 -11.42 39.02
CA ASP A 38 -10.57 -12.75 39.02
C ASP A 38 -11.13 -13.53 37.79
N LEU A 39 -10.46 -13.45 36.69
CA LEU A 39 -10.62 -14.38 35.56
C LEU A 39 -9.45 -15.33 35.63
N ALA A 40 -9.66 -16.41 36.40
CA ALA A 40 -8.85 -17.59 36.38
C ALA A 40 -8.81 -18.14 34.92
N PHE A 41 -7.81 -17.72 34.18
CA PHE A 41 -7.39 -18.46 32.99
C PHE A 41 -6.74 -19.75 33.52
N GLY A 42 -7.49 -20.84 33.44
CA GLY A 42 -6.93 -22.16 33.63
C GLY A 42 -5.71 -22.32 32.72
N GLU A 43 -4.60 -22.68 33.32
CA GLU A 43 -3.41 -23.13 32.63
C GLU A 43 -3.83 -24.31 31.73
N ILE A 44 -3.97 -24.04 30.45
CA ILE A 44 -4.02 -25.12 29.46
C ILE A 44 -2.57 -25.56 29.33
N GLU A 45 -2.23 -26.66 30.00
CA GLU A 45 -1.03 -27.43 29.69
C GLU A 45 -1.15 -27.88 28.23
N ILE A 46 -0.50 -27.16 27.35
CA ILE A 46 -0.27 -27.62 25.98
C ILE A 46 0.86 -28.65 26.08
N GLU A 47 0.51 -29.94 26.18
CA GLU A 47 1.49 -30.98 25.94
C GLU A 47 2.18 -30.72 24.59
N PRO A 48 3.52 -30.70 24.55
CA PRO A 48 4.20 -30.59 23.26
C PRO A 48 3.81 -31.80 22.42
N PRO A 49 3.49 -31.61 21.13
CA PRO A 49 3.17 -32.71 20.23
C PRO A 49 4.33 -33.71 20.28
N PRO A 50 4.04 -35.02 20.30
CA PRO A 50 5.09 -36.04 20.35
C PRO A 50 6.05 -35.76 19.19
N ALA A 51 7.34 -35.74 19.49
CA ALA A 51 8.39 -35.61 18.51
C ALA A 51 8.13 -36.63 17.40
N VAL A 52 7.62 -36.14 16.27
CA VAL A 52 7.59 -36.95 15.04
C VAL A 52 9.05 -37.11 14.67
N THR A 53 9.63 -38.20 15.13
CA THR A 53 10.84 -38.73 14.53
C THR A 53 10.46 -39.01 13.09
N THR A 54 10.75 -38.07 12.22
CA THR A 54 10.83 -38.32 10.78
C THR A 54 12.02 -39.25 10.60
N ALA A 55 11.75 -40.54 10.81
CA ALA A 55 12.60 -41.57 10.23
C ALA A 55 12.56 -41.27 8.75
N ALA A 56 13.67 -40.79 8.21
CA ALA A 56 13.88 -40.69 6.79
C ALA A 56 13.44 -42.04 6.17
N PRO A 57 12.59 -42.04 5.14
CA PRO A 57 12.26 -43.27 4.48
C PRO A 57 13.58 -43.87 4.02
N LYS A 58 13.90 -45.05 4.53
CA LYS A 58 14.98 -45.88 3.96
C LYS A 58 14.53 -46.16 2.54
N VAL A 59 15.06 -45.37 1.60
CA VAL A 59 14.94 -45.62 0.17
C VAL A 59 15.51 -47.01 -0.04
N GLY A 60 14.61 -47.93 -0.37
CA GLY A 60 14.98 -49.29 -0.61
C GLY A 60 16.02 -49.36 -1.72
N SER A 61 17.03 -50.18 -1.52
CA SER A 61 18.09 -50.50 -2.47
C SER A 61 17.51 -50.96 -3.82
N GLY A 62 17.38 -50.01 -4.75
CA GLY A 62 16.80 -50.27 -6.07
C GLY A 62 16.81 -49.09 -7.01
N ILE A 63 17.23 -47.92 -6.54
CA ILE A 63 17.46 -46.78 -7.42
C ILE A 63 18.85 -46.94 -7.99
N ASP A 64 18.94 -47.05 -9.33
CA ASP A 64 20.18 -47.07 -10.07
C ASP A 64 21.04 -45.87 -9.59
N SER A 65 22.31 -46.15 -9.23
CA SER A 65 23.23 -45.15 -8.71
C SER A 65 23.36 -43.94 -9.65
N GLY A 66 23.19 -44.15 -10.94
CA GLY A 66 23.16 -43.08 -11.95
C GLY A 66 21.95 -42.14 -11.82
N LEU A 67 20.79 -42.69 -11.40
CA LEU A 67 19.58 -41.84 -11.18
C LEU A 67 19.72 -41.02 -9.90
N ALA A 68 20.38 -41.58 -8.87
CA ALA A 68 20.66 -40.84 -7.64
C ALA A 68 21.67 -39.69 -7.88
N GLU A 69 22.70 -39.91 -8.70
CA GLU A 69 23.65 -38.88 -9.12
C GLU A 69 22.96 -37.76 -9.91
N ILE A 70 22.11 -38.10 -10.88
CA ILE A 70 21.35 -37.14 -11.67
C ILE A 70 20.40 -36.32 -10.76
N PHE A 71 19.78 -36.97 -9.74
CA PHE A 71 18.89 -36.31 -8.81
C PHE A 71 19.66 -35.37 -7.86
N GLU A 72 20.86 -35.75 -7.43
CA GLU A 72 21.74 -34.87 -6.63
C GLU A 72 22.29 -33.72 -7.47
N GLU A 73 22.69 -33.98 -8.73
CA GLU A 73 23.14 -32.97 -9.65
C GLU A 73 22.02 -31.94 -9.93
N PHE A 74 20.80 -32.42 -10.19
CA PHE A 74 19.62 -31.58 -10.36
C PHE A 74 19.27 -30.79 -9.09
N ARG A 75 19.42 -31.40 -7.92
CA ARG A 75 19.23 -30.74 -6.63
C ARG A 75 20.29 -29.67 -6.37
N MET A 76 21.55 -29.97 -6.65
CA MET A 76 22.65 -29.01 -6.52
C MET A 76 22.53 -27.87 -7.54
N GLU A 77 22.05 -28.15 -8.75
CA GLU A 77 21.77 -27.14 -9.77
C GLU A 77 20.57 -26.26 -9.34
N ALA A 78 19.51 -26.85 -8.80
CA ALA A 78 18.36 -26.13 -8.24
C ALA A 78 18.71 -25.34 -6.96
N GLU A 79 19.63 -25.83 -6.12
CA GLU A 79 20.14 -25.12 -4.93
C GLU A 79 21.27 -24.15 -5.27
N GLY A 80 21.98 -24.35 -6.39
CA GLY A 80 23.08 -23.51 -6.88
C GLY A 80 22.65 -22.41 -7.83
N GLU A 81 21.50 -22.54 -8.47
CA GLU A 81 20.84 -21.42 -9.10
C GLU A 81 20.26 -20.54 -7.98
N THR A 82 21.02 -19.57 -7.55
CA THR A 82 20.42 -18.31 -7.07
C THR A 82 19.60 -17.81 -8.24
N VAL A 83 18.34 -18.29 -8.32
CA VAL A 83 17.35 -17.80 -9.28
C VAL A 83 17.43 -16.28 -9.11
N SER A 84 17.87 -15.61 -10.16
CA SER A 84 18.07 -14.17 -10.12
C SER A 84 16.76 -13.60 -9.62
N GLY A 85 16.78 -12.76 -8.59
CA GLY A 85 15.56 -12.15 -8.02
C GLY A 85 14.67 -11.47 -9.06
N ASN A 86 15.16 -11.39 -10.30
CA ASN A 86 14.46 -10.97 -11.50
C ASN A 86 13.54 -12.06 -12.08
N GLU A 87 13.99 -13.31 -12.10
CA GLU A 87 13.19 -14.45 -12.61
C GLU A 87 12.07 -14.78 -11.62
N ASP A 88 12.34 -14.69 -10.32
CA ASP A 88 11.33 -14.83 -9.28
C ASP A 88 10.25 -13.75 -9.39
N PHE A 89 10.65 -12.49 -9.61
CA PHE A 89 9.70 -11.41 -9.83
C PHE A 89 8.79 -11.67 -11.02
N GLU A 90 9.36 -11.97 -12.20
CA GLU A 90 8.59 -12.21 -13.42
C GLU A 90 7.65 -13.40 -13.27
N THR A 91 8.09 -14.46 -12.59
CA THR A 91 7.28 -15.65 -12.31
C THR A 91 6.04 -15.29 -11.49
N HIS A 92 6.23 -14.62 -10.33
CA HIS A 92 5.11 -14.25 -9.48
C HIS A 92 4.21 -13.20 -10.13
N TYR A 93 4.77 -12.24 -10.86
CA TYR A 93 4.00 -11.22 -11.56
C TYR A 93 3.12 -11.83 -12.66
N ASN A 94 3.66 -12.76 -13.45
CA ASN A 94 2.93 -13.45 -14.51
C ASN A 94 1.85 -14.38 -13.95
N MET A 95 2.14 -15.13 -12.87
CA MET A 95 1.14 -15.93 -12.17
C MET A 95 0.00 -15.07 -11.62
N ALA A 96 0.34 -13.96 -10.97
CA ALA A 96 -0.65 -13.00 -10.46
C ALA A 96 -1.55 -12.45 -11.56
N THR A 97 -0.97 -12.14 -12.72
CA THR A 97 -1.72 -11.65 -13.89
C THR A 97 -2.68 -12.72 -14.40
N ALA A 98 -2.22 -13.97 -14.54
CA ALA A 98 -3.07 -15.09 -14.94
C ALA A 98 -4.21 -15.36 -13.95
N TYR A 99 -3.95 -15.32 -12.65
CA TYR A 99 -5.00 -15.45 -11.63
C TYR A 99 -6.03 -14.31 -11.71
N LYS A 100 -5.56 -13.07 -11.92
CA LYS A 100 -6.46 -11.93 -12.10
C LYS A 100 -7.37 -12.08 -13.32
N GLU A 101 -6.84 -12.57 -14.45
CA GLU A 101 -7.62 -12.84 -15.67
C GLU A 101 -8.69 -13.94 -15.46
N MET A 102 -8.41 -14.89 -14.58
CA MET A 102 -9.35 -15.93 -14.15
C MET A 102 -10.31 -15.49 -13.05
N ASP A 103 -10.28 -14.22 -12.63
CA ASP A 103 -11.07 -13.65 -11.51
C ASP A 103 -10.76 -14.31 -10.15
N LEU A 104 -9.61 -14.98 -10.03
CA LEU A 104 -9.09 -15.54 -8.79
C LEU A 104 -8.32 -14.45 -8.02
N LEU A 105 -9.08 -13.48 -7.47
CA LEU A 105 -8.51 -12.25 -6.92
C LEU A 105 -7.66 -12.47 -5.67
N ASP A 106 -7.96 -13.48 -4.85
CA ASP A 106 -7.19 -13.78 -3.63
C ASP A 106 -5.80 -14.31 -3.97
N GLU A 107 -5.73 -15.20 -4.96
CA GLU A 107 -4.49 -15.75 -5.48
C GLU A 107 -3.68 -14.67 -6.17
N ALA A 108 -4.32 -13.86 -7.02
CA ALA A 108 -3.67 -12.75 -7.69
C ALA A 108 -3.05 -11.75 -6.70
N ILE A 109 -3.79 -11.38 -5.65
CA ILE A 109 -3.30 -10.46 -4.62
C ILE A 109 -2.08 -11.06 -3.92
N ARG A 110 -2.11 -12.34 -3.57
CA ARG A 110 -1.00 -13.02 -2.89
C ARG A 110 0.26 -12.98 -3.75
N GLU A 111 0.15 -13.35 -5.00
CA GLU A 111 1.29 -13.39 -5.92
C GLU A 111 1.83 -11.98 -6.24
N PHE A 112 0.96 -10.98 -6.45
CA PHE A 112 1.42 -9.59 -6.59
C PHE A 112 2.08 -9.05 -5.33
N GLN A 113 1.68 -9.47 -4.13
CA GLN A 113 2.34 -9.08 -2.89
C GLN A 113 3.73 -9.69 -2.77
N ILE A 114 3.90 -10.95 -3.18
CA ILE A 114 5.22 -11.61 -3.25
C ILE A 114 6.09 -10.85 -4.26
N ALA A 115 5.61 -10.62 -5.48
CA ALA A 115 6.34 -9.88 -6.50
C ALA A 115 6.74 -8.47 -6.02
N ALA A 116 5.84 -7.76 -5.31
CA ALA A 116 6.15 -6.45 -4.73
C ALA A 116 7.21 -6.52 -3.62
N GLY A 117 7.28 -7.63 -2.88
CA GLY A 117 8.29 -7.88 -1.86
C GLY A 117 9.67 -8.18 -2.44
N LEU A 118 9.74 -8.82 -3.61
CA LEU A 118 10.98 -9.11 -4.32
C LEU A 118 11.61 -7.86 -4.93
N THR A 119 10.79 -6.85 -5.25
CA THR A 119 11.26 -5.55 -5.72
C THR A 119 11.26 -4.56 -4.56
N GLY A 120 12.41 -3.95 -4.28
CA GLY A 120 12.44 -2.85 -3.31
C GLY A 120 11.67 -1.64 -3.85
N SER A 121 11.00 -0.89 -2.96
CA SER A 121 10.35 0.38 -3.33
C SER A 121 11.31 1.43 -3.89
N ALA A 122 12.61 1.18 -3.84
CA ALA A 122 13.68 2.09 -4.23
C ALA A 122 14.70 1.44 -5.20
N ASP A 123 14.38 0.34 -5.86
CA ASP A 123 15.29 -0.35 -6.80
C ASP A 123 15.51 0.42 -8.12
N GLY A 124 14.82 1.53 -8.30
CA GLY A 124 14.91 2.37 -9.49
C GLY A 124 14.18 1.80 -10.72
N THR A 125 13.54 0.64 -10.59
CA THR A 125 12.75 0.03 -11.66
C THR A 125 11.25 0.35 -11.49
N PRO A 126 10.44 0.32 -12.55
CA PRO A 126 9.00 0.52 -12.46
C PRO A 126 8.24 -0.70 -11.88
N ARG A 127 8.94 -1.80 -11.55
CA ARG A 127 8.33 -3.07 -11.12
C ARG A 127 7.45 -2.90 -9.88
N TYR A 128 7.98 -2.25 -8.86
CA TYR A 128 7.23 -1.99 -7.63
C TYR A 128 5.96 -1.17 -7.91
N PHE A 129 6.08 -0.15 -8.77
CA PHE A 129 4.94 0.64 -9.22
C PHE A 129 3.87 -0.23 -9.90
N HIS A 130 4.29 -1.12 -10.82
CA HIS A 130 3.36 -2.02 -11.51
C HIS A 130 2.64 -2.96 -10.54
N CYS A 131 3.35 -3.54 -9.56
CA CYS A 131 2.72 -4.34 -8.52
C CYS A 131 1.71 -3.54 -7.70
N CYS A 132 2.06 -2.33 -7.28
CA CYS A 132 1.17 -1.46 -6.51
C CYS A 132 -0.11 -1.12 -7.29
N ASN A 133 0.02 -0.83 -8.58
CA ASN A 133 -1.10 -0.57 -9.46
C ASN A 133 -2.02 -1.78 -9.60
N MET A 134 -1.45 -2.96 -9.86
CA MET A 134 -2.23 -4.20 -9.98
C MET A 134 -2.90 -4.61 -8.68
N LEU A 135 -2.21 -4.49 -7.54
CA LEU A 135 -2.80 -4.73 -6.22
C LEU A 135 -3.96 -3.77 -5.93
N GLY A 136 -3.80 -2.49 -6.27
CA GLY A 136 -4.88 -1.53 -6.14
C GLY A 136 -6.12 -1.94 -6.91
N HIS A 137 -5.96 -2.34 -8.16
CA HIS A 137 -7.07 -2.82 -9.00
C HIS A 137 -7.69 -4.11 -8.47
N CYS A 138 -6.91 -5.09 -8.03
CA CYS A 138 -7.44 -6.33 -7.45
C CYS A 138 -8.25 -6.06 -6.17
N PHE A 139 -7.77 -5.18 -5.29
CA PHE A 139 -8.51 -4.81 -4.08
C PHE A 139 -9.79 -4.01 -4.39
N ALA A 140 -9.77 -3.10 -5.37
CA ALA A 140 -10.96 -2.37 -5.81
C ALA A 140 -12.00 -3.32 -6.39
N GLN A 141 -11.59 -4.25 -7.25
CA GLN A 141 -12.45 -5.27 -7.85
C GLN A 141 -13.04 -6.21 -6.80
N LYS A 142 -12.26 -6.56 -5.77
CA LYS A 142 -12.72 -7.37 -4.62
C LYS A 142 -13.68 -6.62 -3.68
N GLY A 143 -13.92 -5.33 -3.89
CA GLY A 143 -14.77 -4.51 -3.04
C GLY A 143 -14.11 -4.08 -1.73
N ILE A 144 -12.78 -3.96 -1.70
CA ILE A 144 -12.00 -3.49 -0.56
C ILE A 144 -11.29 -2.17 -0.93
N PRO A 145 -12.04 -1.08 -1.15
CA PRO A 145 -11.49 0.17 -1.69
C PRO A 145 -10.45 0.84 -0.77
N GLN A 146 -10.52 0.62 0.56
CA GLN A 146 -9.51 1.15 1.49
C GLN A 146 -8.12 0.57 1.21
N ALA A 147 -8.06 -0.75 0.94
CA ALA A 147 -6.81 -1.41 0.58
C ALA A 147 -6.34 -0.94 -0.80
N ALA A 148 -7.26 -0.76 -1.75
CA ALA A 148 -6.95 -0.22 -3.07
C ALA A 148 -6.29 1.16 -2.98
N VAL A 149 -6.87 2.10 -2.21
CA VAL A 149 -6.28 3.44 -1.96
C VAL A 149 -4.87 3.33 -1.39
N THR A 150 -4.68 2.41 -0.44
CA THR A 150 -3.37 2.20 0.20
C THR A 150 -2.31 1.80 -0.83
N TRP A 151 -2.63 0.85 -1.72
CA TRP A 151 -1.70 0.38 -2.72
C TRP A 151 -1.47 1.40 -3.84
N PHE A 152 -2.51 2.09 -4.31
CA PHE A 152 -2.34 3.18 -5.27
C PHE A 152 -1.46 4.30 -4.72
N LYS A 153 -1.60 4.68 -3.44
CA LYS A 153 -0.72 5.67 -2.78
C LYS A 153 0.73 5.19 -2.67
N LYS A 154 0.96 3.90 -2.40
CA LYS A 154 2.31 3.32 -2.46
C LYS A 154 2.90 3.43 -3.87
N GLY A 155 2.09 3.16 -4.90
CA GLY A 155 2.48 3.36 -6.30
C GLY A 155 2.81 4.82 -6.61
N LEU A 156 2.02 5.78 -6.10
CA LEU A 156 2.33 7.22 -6.24
C LEU A 156 3.63 7.62 -5.54
N ALA A 157 4.03 6.95 -4.49
CA ALA A 157 5.30 7.20 -3.80
C ALA A 157 6.49 6.50 -4.45
N ALA A 158 6.26 5.50 -5.33
CA ALA A 158 7.32 4.75 -5.97
C ALA A 158 8.12 5.62 -6.95
N PRO A 159 9.45 5.45 -7.03
CA PRO A 159 10.27 6.11 -8.04
C PRO A 159 10.00 5.54 -9.44
N GLY A 160 10.50 6.24 -10.47
CA GLY A 160 10.49 5.73 -11.86
C GLY A 160 9.15 5.85 -12.61
N ARG A 161 8.08 6.39 -11.99
CA ARG A 161 6.81 6.64 -12.65
C ARG A 161 6.84 7.93 -13.49
N ASN A 162 6.08 7.94 -14.57
CA ASN A 162 5.86 9.12 -15.39
C ASN A 162 4.61 9.92 -14.95
N SER A 163 4.41 11.08 -15.58
CA SER A 163 3.26 11.96 -15.28
C SER A 163 1.92 11.31 -15.60
N GLU A 164 1.83 10.54 -16.68
CA GLU A 164 0.60 9.84 -17.07
C GLU A 164 0.23 8.76 -16.07
N GLU A 165 1.20 7.97 -15.63
CA GLU A 165 1.01 6.95 -14.59
C GLU A 165 0.56 7.56 -13.27
N SER A 166 1.15 8.71 -12.89
CA SER A 166 0.76 9.43 -11.68
C SER A 166 -0.69 9.92 -11.76
N LYS A 167 -1.07 10.48 -12.92
CA LYS A 167 -2.43 10.93 -13.20
C LYS A 167 -3.43 9.77 -13.18
N ALA A 168 -3.06 8.64 -13.80
CA ALA A 168 -3.89 7.43 -13.81
C ALA A 168 -4.14 6.92 -12.38
N LEU A 169 -3.10 6.79 -11.54
CA LEU A 169 -3.28 6.37 -10.15
C LEU A 169 -4.13 7.34 -9.33
N GLN A 170 -3.96 8.64 -9.52
CA GLN A 170 -4.76 9.63 -8.84
C GLN A 170 -6.25 9.52 -9.20
N TYR A 171 -6.53 9.23 -10.47
CA TYR A 171 -7.90 8.95 -10.93
C TYR A 171 -8.49 7.69 -10.27
N GLU A 172 -7.70 6.60 -10.20
CA GLU A 172 -8.13 5.35 -9.54
C GLU A 172 -8.35 5.55 -8.02
N ILE A 173 -7.52 6.37 -7.36
CA ILE A 173 -7.74 6.77 -5.95
C ILE A 173 -9.07 7.50 -5.79
N GLY A 174 -9.39 8.42 -6.70
CA GLY A 174 -10.68 9.11 -6.72
C GLY A 174 -11.84 8.14 -6.81
N GLY A 175 -11.78 7.17 -7.73
CA GLY A 175 -12.78 6.11 -7.89
C GLY A 175 -12.92 5.22 -6.66
N ALA A 176 -11.83 4.89 -5.99
CA ALA A 176 -11.87 4.10 -4.77
C ALA A 176 -12.51 4.88 -3.60
N TYR A 177 -12.24 6.18 -3.46
CA TYR A 177 -12.93 7.01 -2.48
C TYR A 177 -14.43 7.17 -2.78
N GLU A 178 -14.79 7.25 -4.06
CA GLU A 178 -16.20 7.27 -4.48
C GLU A 178 -16.92 5.97 -4.08
N GLN A 179 -16.27 4.81 -4.28
CA GLN A 179 -16.80 3.52 -3.81
C GLN A 179 -16.99 3.46 -2.28
N MET A 180 -16.16 4.19 -1.53
CA MET A 180 -16.27 4.30 -0.06
C MET A 180 -17.37 5.29 0.38
N GLY A 181 -17.91 6.10 -0.53
CA GLY A 181 -18.77 7.22 -0.19
C GLY A 181 -18.05 8.41 0.45
N ASP A 182 -16.72 8.43 0.42
CA ASP A 182 -15.94 9.60 0.89
C ASP A 182 -15.89 10.66 -0.21
N LEU A 183 -16.98 11.43 -0.30
CA LEU A 183 -17.15 12.48 -1.30
C LEU A 183 -16.03 13.53 -1.23
N THR A 184 -15.56 13.85 -0.03
CA THR A 184 -14.54 14.87 0.17
C THR A 184 -13.21 14.45 -0.43
N SER A 185 -12.75 13.24 -0.11
CA SER A 185 -11.50 12.70 -0.64
C SER A 185 -11.59 12.39 -2.13
N ALA A 186 -12.74 11.92 -2.61
CA ALA A 186 -12.98 11.69 -4.04
C ALA A 186 -12.89 12.99 -4.85
N ILE A 187 -13.58 14.06 -4.39
CA ILE A 187 -13.53 15.38 -5.03
C ILE A 187 -12.09 15.90 -5.05
N ALA A 188 -11.34 15.78 -3.95
CA ALA A 188 -9.95 16.22 -3.90
C ALA A 188 -9.09 15.48 -4.93
N ALA A 189 -9.17 14.14 -4.97
CA ALA A 189 -8.39 13.33 -5.90
C ALA A 189 -8.72 13.64 -7.37
N PHE A 190 -9.99 13.76 -7.73
CA PHE A 190 -10.37 14.13 -9.09
C PHE A 190 -10.03 15.60 -9.44
N THR A 191 -10.03 16.50 -8.46
CA THR A 191 -9.59 17.89 -8.67
C THR A 191 -8.11 17.94 -9.02
N ASP A 192 -7.27 17.13 -8.37
CA ASP A 192 -5.84 17.03 -8.70
C ASP A 192 -5.64 16.54 -10.14
N VAL A 193 -6.40 15.54 -10.59
CA VAL A 193 -6.37 15.06 -11.98
C VAL A 193 -6.81 16.13 -12.95
N TYR A 194 -7.94 16.78 -12.67
CA TYR A 194 -8.51 17.84 -13.52
C TYR A 194 -7.59 19.06 -13.64
N GLY A 195 -6.87 19.38 -12.55
CA GLY A 195 -5.89 20.47 -12.53
C GLY A 195 -4.67 20.24 -13.43
N VAL A 196 -4.36 18.95 -13.70
CA VAL A 196 -3.26 18.56 -14.60
C VAL A 196 -3.77 18.37 -16.03
N ASP A 197 -4.95 17.78 -16.20
CA ASP A 197 -5.53 17.44 -17.50
C ASP A 197 -7.06 17.50 -17.45
N VAL A 198 -7.61 18.59 -17.98
CA VAL A 198 -9.06 18.85 -18.01
C VAL A 198 -9.84 17.79 -18.80
N GLY A 199 -9.21 17.19 -19.81
CA GLY A 199 -9.81 16.20 -20.70
C GLY A 199 -9.56 14.75 -20.30
N TYR A 200 -9.00 14.50 -19.11
CA TYR A 200 -8.68 13.15 -18.70
C TYR A 200 -9.94 12.34 -18.36
N ARG A 201 -10.23 11.34 -19.19
CA ARG A 201 -11.39 10.44 -19.06
C ARG A 201 -12.69 11.23 -18.79
N ASP A 202 -13.48 10.77 -17.81
CA ASP A 202 -14.73 11.36 -17.36
C ASP A 202 -14.59 12.20 -16.07
N THR A 203 -13.37 12.67 -15.77
CA THR A 203 -13.04 13.38 -14.52
C THR A 203 -13.94 14.60 -14.30
N ALA A 204 -14.23 15.38 -15.34
CA ALA A 204 -15.07 16.57 -15.26
C ALA A 204 -16.51 16.21 -14.84
N ASP A 205 -17.09 15.17 -15.44
CA ASP A 205 -18.46 14.72 -15.13
C ASP A 205 -18.57 14.14 -13.73
N ARG A 206 -17.57 13.36 -13.32
CA ARG A 206 -17.50 12.81 -11.96
C ARG A 206 -17.38 13.92 -10.92
N LEU A 207 -16.54 14.92 -11.15
CA LEU A 207 -16.42 16.08 -10.27
C LEU A 207 -17.74 16.83 -10.13
N ALA A 208 -18.40 17.12 -11.23
CA ALA A 208 -19.69 17.83 -11.20
C ALA A 208 -20.73 17.03 -10.38
N THR A 209 -20.81 15.72 -10.60
CA THR A 209 -21.73 14.82 -9.88
C THR A 209 -21.44 14.77 -8.39
N LEU A 210 -20.17 14.57 -8.00
CA LEU A 210 -19.75 14.49 -6.60
C LEU A 210 -19.96 15.81 -5.86
N GLN A 211 -19.69 16.95 -6.51
CA GLN A 211 -19.92 18.26 -5.94
C GLN A 211 -21.42 18.54 -5.71
N ALA A 212 -22.27 18.10 -6.64
CA ALA A 212 -23.73 18.21 -6.49
C ALA A 212 -24.24 17.35 -5.32
N LEU A 213 -23.73 16.11 -5.16
CA LEU A 213 -24.06 15.23 -4.03
C LEU A 213 -23.60 15.86 -2.70
N ALA A 214 -22.37 16.34 -2.61
CA ALA A 214 -21.85 16.99 -1.41
C ALA A 214 -22.63 18.26 -1.04
N ALA A 215 -23.12 19.00 -2.04
CA ALA A 215 -23.94 20.18 -1.80
C ALA A 215 -25.36 19.80 -1.29
N ALA A 216 -25.91 18.69 -1.76
CA ALA A 216 -27.21 18.17 -1.31
C ALA A 216 -27.14 17.69 0.15
N GLU A 217 -26.06 16.97 0.54
CA GLU A 217 -25.85 16.53 1.92
C GLU A 217 -25.73 17.68 2.91
N LYS A 218 -25.09 18.80 2.50
CA LYS A 218 -25.01 20.01 3.33
C LYS A 218 -26.33 20.74 3.53
N LYS A 219 -27.28 20.60 2.59
CA LYS A 219 -28.61 21.24 2.69
C LYS A 219 -29.60 20.39 3.49
N GLY A 220 -29.33 19.10 3.66
CA GLY A 220 -30.19 18.17 4.39
C GLY A 220 -29.89 18.06 5.89
N LYS A 221 -28.79 18.68 6.35
CA LYS A 221 -28.39 18.82 7.77
C LYS A 221 -28.76 20.19 8.31
#